data_428732707e90b0566f7559c837823b8a
#
_entry.id   428732707e90b0566f7559c837823b8a
#
_cell.length_a   1.000
_cell.length_b   1.000
_cell.length_c   1.000
_cell.angle_alpha   90.00
_cell.angle_beta   90.00
_cell.angle_gamma   90.00
#
_symmetry.space_group_name_H-M   'P 1'
#
loop_
_entity.id
_entity.type
_entity.pdbx_description
1 polymer ?
#
loop_
_entity_poly.entity_id
_entity_poly.type
_entity_poly.pdbx_seq_one_letter_code
_entity_poly.pdbx_strand_id
1 'polypeptide(L)'
;MIVGTEFRKEDRRERWCMESCGVEHLMINRRRFLACSAGMVAAAASAKAVAASGISRRSGMKLKLGLNAYSFNTSLQSGAMTLADAVEFCAENGVDALDATGYYFPGYPEVPTDEYVYGLKRTAFVNGVAISGTGVRNNFAVADESARRGDVQIVKGWIVVASKLGAPVIRVFSGPERPAGYSFDQALAWMVADFKECAAFGKEHGVVVGLQQHNDFLKTAAETIRVIEAVDSEWFGCILDIGSVRSGDPYAEIEKLLPYAVSWQIKEEVGRNGKAEPVDLGRIKSMIDAHGYRGYVPFEALGPGDARPRVKAFLSKIRSAFGLAKGRGV
;
A
#
# COMPACT_ATOMS: atom_id res chain seq x y z
N MET A 1 60.69 3.88 -35.60
CA MET A 1 60.43 2.61 -36.28
C MET A 1 59.01 2.23 -35.89
N ILE A 2 58.03 2.79 -36.52
CA ILE A 2 57.15 2.34 -37.63
C ILE A 2 56.89 0.85 -37.59
N VAL A 3 55.64 0.47 -37.32
CA VAL A 3 54.82 -0.36 -38.21
C VAL A 3 53.33 -0.17 -37.78
N GLY A 4 52.56 0.41 -38.67
CA GLY A 4 51.11 0.45 -38.64
C GLY A 4 50.52 -0.84 -39.24
N THR A 5 49.34 -1.19 -38.84
CA THR A 5 48.47 -2.13 -39.58
C THR A 5 47.08 -1.52 -39.66
N GLU A 6 46.75 -1.14 -40.90
CA GLU A 6 45.40 -0.87 -41.37
C GLU A 6 44.54 -2.14 -41.32
N PHE A 7 43.31 -2.05 -40.82
CA PHE A 7 42.30 -3.05 -41.07
C PHE A 7 41.19 -2.48 -41.96
N ARG A 8 41.03 -3.11 -43.11
CA ARG A 8 40.06 -2.85 -44.19
C ARG A 8 38.63 -3.01 -43.70
N LYS A 9 37.79 -2.09 -44.16
CA LYS A 9 36.32 -2.22 -44.19
C LYS A 9 35.96 -3.23 -45.27
N GLU A 10 35.25 -4.29 -44.91
CA GLU A 10 34.46 -5.10 -45.84
C GLU A 10 32.98 -4.74 -45.73
N ASP A 11 32.49 -4.22 -46.83
CA ASP A 11 31.09 -3.88 -47.09
C ASP A 11 30.38 -5.20 -47.53
N ARG A 12 29.43 -5.69 -46.73
CA ARG A 12 28.52 -6.77 -47.15
C ARG A 12 27.09 -6.23 -47.17
N ARG A 13 26.68 -5.84 -48.37
CA ARG A 13 25.29 -5.63 -48.73
C ARG A 13 24.61 -6.99 -48.86
N GLU A 14 23.79 -7.36 -47.93
CA GLU A 14 22.84 -8.45 -48.14
C GLU A 14 21.59 -7.94 -48.85
N ARG A 15 21.41 -8.50 -50.03
CA ARG A 15 20.32 -8.26 -50.97
C ARG A 15 19.14 -9.13 -50.56
N TRP A 16 18.04 -8.50 -50.06
CA TRP A 16 16.77 -9.23 -49.85
C TRP A 16 16.00 -9.31 -51.17
N CYS A 17 15.73 -10.55 -51.61
CA CYS A 17 14.84 -10.86 -52.72
C CYS A 17 13.40 -10.52 -52.33
N MET A 18 12.78 -9.63 -53.10
CA MET A 18 11.32 -9.45 -53.10
C MET A 18 10.70 -10.53 -53.97
N GLU A 19 10.09 -11.53 -53.36
CA GLU A 19 9.11 -12.38 -54.05
C GLU A 19 7.75 -11.73 -53.98
N SER A 20 7.18 -11.50 -55.13
CA SER A 20 5.86 -10.96 -55.39
C SER A 20 4.79 -11.98 -54.99
N CYS A 21 4.03 -11.70 -53.93
CA CYS A 21 2.80 -12.42 -53.61
C CYS A 21 1.60 -11.62 -54.12
N GLY A 22 0.79 -12.25 -54.97
CA GLY A 22 -0.31 -11.67 -55.70
C GLY A 22 -1.41 -11.11 -54.79
N VAL A 23 -1.93 -9.96 -55.18
CA VAL A 23 -3.09 -9.31 -54.56
C VAL A 23 -4.34 -9.94 -55.18
N GLU A 24 -4.95 -10.92 -54.51
CA GLU A 24 -6.34 -11.32 -54.80
C GLU A 24 -7.30 -10.32 -54.18
N HIS A 25 -8.12 -9.68 -55.00
CA HIS A 25 -9.22 -8.82 -54.64
C HIS A 25 -10.30 -9.63 -53.89
N LEU A 26 -10.29 -9.61 -52.56
CA LEU A 26 -11.38 -10.12 -51.74
C LEU A 26 -12.53 -9.08 -51.70
N MET A 27 -13.54 -9.30 -52.55
CA MET A 27 -14.81 -8.57 -52.49
C MET A 27 -15.53 -8.97 -51.20
N ILE A 28 -15.48 -8.11 -50.17
CA ILE A 28 -16.21 -8.31 -48.92
C ILE A 28 -17.69 -8.02 -49.15
N ASN A 29 -18.51 -9.08 -49.11
CA ASN A 29 -19.96 -9.01 -49.27
C ASN A 29 -20.59 -8.25 -48.09
N ARG A 30 -21.46 -7.26 -48.38
CA ARG A 30 -22.14 -6.37 -47.41
C ARG A 30 -22.81 -7.13 -46.23
N ARG A 31 -23.26 -8.35 -46.43
CA ARG A 31 -23.85 -9.18 -45.37
C ARG A 31 -22.84 -9.68 -44.33
N ARG A 32 -21.58 -9.89 -44.71
CA ARG A 32 -20.50 -10.26 -43.75
C ARG A 32 -19.99 -9.09 -42.96
N PHE A 33 -20.03 -7.87 -43.53
CA PHE A 33 -19.64 -6.64 -42.80
C PHE A 33 -20.61 -6.30 -41.68
N LEU A 34 -21.92 -6.52 -41.87
CA LEU A 34 -22.94 -6.30 -40.85
C LEU A 34 -22.90 -7.38 -39.71
N ALA A 35 -22.45 -8.59 -39.99
CA ALA A 35 -22.27 -9.62 -39.00
C ALA A 35 -21.03 -9.38 -38.12
N CYS A 36 -19.95 -8.81 -38.66
CA CYS A 36 -18.77 -8.42 -37.88
C CYS A 36 -19.02 -7.18 -37.01
N SER A 37 -19.83 -6.23 -37.47
CA SER A 37 -20.16 -5.04 -36.67
C SER A 37 -21.10 -5.36 -35.49
N ALA A 38 -21.98 -6.34 -35.61
CA ALA A 38 -22.83 -6.79 -34.50
C ALA A 38 -22.03 -7.55 -33.41
N GLY A 39 -20.99 -8.28 -33.81
CA GLY A 39 -20.09 -8.96 -32.86
C GLY A 39 -19.19 -8.02 -32.07
N MET A 40 -18.73 -6.91 -32.66
CA MET A 40 -17.91 -5.91 -31.99
C MET A 40 -18.69 -5.04 -31.00
N VAL A 41 -19.98 -4.79 -31.25
CA VAL A 41 -20.85 -4.05 -30.30
C VAL A 41 -21.17 -4.89 -29.06
N ALA A 42 -21.31 -6.23 -29.19
CA ALA A 42 -21.50 -7.13 -28.06
C ALA A 42 -20.24 -7.31 -27.19
N ALA A 43 -19.04 -7.27 -27.81
CA ALA A 43 -17.76 -7.33 -27.06
C ALA A 43 -17.44 -6.02 -26.32
N ALA A 44 -17.89 -4.86 -26.84
CA ALA A 44 -17.72 -3.56 -26.15
C ALA A 44 -18.68 -3.36 -24.97
N ALA A 45 -19.81 -4.08 -24.94
CA ALA A 45 -20.77 -4.02 -23.82
C ALA A 45 -20.38 -4.92 -22.65
N SER A 46 -19.50 -5.91 -22.87
CA SER A 46 -19.01 -6.80 -21.79
C SER A 46 -17.78 -6.27 -21.05
N ALA A 47 -17.19 -5.14 -21.48
CA ALA A 47 -16.04 -4.51 -20.84
C ALA A 47 -16.41 -3.46 -19.77
N LYS A 48 -17.69 -3.31 -19.43
CA LYS A 48 -18.18 -2.36 -18.43
C LYS A 48 -18.87 -3.06 -17.27
N ALA A 49 -18.16 -3.88 -16.54
CA ALA A 49 -18.55 -4.31 -15.19
C ALA A 49 -17.33 -4.86 -14.42
N VAL A 50 -16.22 -4.13 -14.44
CA VAL A 50 -15.21 -4.25 -13.38
C VAL A 50 -15.27 -2.95 -12.58
N ALA A 51 -16.49 -2.63 -12.11
CA ALA A 51 -16.68 -1.64 -11.08
C ALA A 51 -16.29 -2.30 -9.77
N ALA A 52 -15.28 -1.76 -9.11
CA ALA A 52 -14.98 -1.89 -7.67
C ALA A 52 -15.29 -3.28 -7.05
N SER A 53 -14.91 -4.36 -7.72
CA SER A 53 -14.82 -5.66 -7.06
C SER A 53 -13.59 -5.62 -6.17
N GLY A 54 -13.76 -5.74 -4.87
CA GLY A 54 -12.67 -5.78 -3.90
C GLY A 54 -11.52 -6.68 -4.36
N ILE A 55 -10.36 -6.52 -3.76
CA ILE A 55 -9.12 -7.20 -4.17
C ILE A 55 -9.34 -8.71 -4.21
N SER A 56 -9.29 -9.29 -5.42
CA SER A 56 -9.46 -10.75 -5.62
C SER A 56 -8.24 -11.49 -5.06
N ARG A 57 -8.47 -12.45 -4.17
CA ARG A 57 -7.42 -13.28 -3.55
C ARG A 57 -7.73 -14.76 -3.71
N ARG A 58 -6.68 -15.58 -3.79
CA ARG A 58 -6.85 -17.04 -3.76
C ARG A 58 -7.34 -17.50 -2.40
N SER A 59 -8.15 -18.54 -2.37
CA SER A 59 -8.58 -19.19 -1.12
C SER A 59 -7.38 -19.77 -0.33
N GLY A 60 -7.56 -19.90 0.97
CA GLY A 60 -6.54 -20.34 1.90
C GLY A 60 -5.69 -19.18 2.43
N MET A 61 -5.57 -19.15 3.75
CA MET A 61 -4.93 -18.06 4.46
C MET A 61 -3.42 -18.27 4.59
N LYS A 62 -2.66 -17.23 4.29
CA LYS A 62 -1.25 -17.14 4.67
C LYS A 62 -1.00 -15.73 5.17
N LEU A 63 -1.04 -15.56 6.49
CA LEU A 63 -0.72 -14.30 7.16
C LEU A 63 0.74 -14.25 7.54
N LYS A 64 1.28 -13.03 7.51
CA LYS A 64 2.59 -12.67 8.04
C LYS A 64 2.40 -11.54 9.04
N LEU A 65 2.94 -11.69 10.24
CA LEU A 65 2.88 -10.61 11.22
C LEU A 65 3.89 -9.54 10.88
N GLY A 66 3.42 -8.29 10.83
CA GLY A 66 4.27 -7.11 10.75
C GLY A 66 4.23 -6.34 12.07
N LEU A 67 5.31 -5.63 12.40
CA LEU A 67 5.33 -4.66 13.48
C LEU A 67 5.32 -3.26 12.87
N ASN A 68 4.37 -2.41 13.27
CA ASN A 68 4.42 -1.00 12.93
C ASN A 68 5.46 -0.30 13.81
N ALA A 69 6.43 0.37 13.19
CA ALA A 69 7.50 1.08 13.87
C ALA A 69 6.99 2.16 14.85
N TYR A 70 5.76 2.68 14.63
CA TYR A 70 5.14 3.63 15.53
C TYR A 70 4.93 3.09 16.95
N SER A 71 4.93 1.76 17.14
CA SER A 71 4.96 1.14 18.48
C SER A 71 6.14 1.62 19.32
N PHE A 72 7.25 2.00 18.67
CA PHE A 72 8.46 2.54 19.30
C PHE A 72 8.61 4.05 19.15
N ASN A 73 7.52 4.78 18.91
CA ASN A 73 7.53 6.20 18.57
C ASN A 73 8.45 7.04 19.47
N THR A 74 8.32 6.92 20.80
CA THR A 74 9.14 7.69 21.75
C THR A 74 10.63 7.39 21.62
N SER A 75 11.00 6.12 21.52
CA SER A 75 12.41 5.70 21.41
C SER A 75 13.02 6.09 20.06
N LEU A 76 12.26 5.96 18.96
CA LEU A 76 12.70 6.34 17.63
C LEU A 76 12.85 7.86 17.48
N GLN A 77 11.91 8.64 18.03
CA GLN A 77 11.98 10.11 17.99
C GLN A 77 13.12 10.66 18.83
N SER A 78 13.41 10.05 19.98
CA SER A 78 14.51 10.48 20.86
C SER A 78 15.89 10.01 20.37
N GLY A 79 15.97 9.16 19.37
CA GLY A 79 17.21 8.54 18.90
C GLY A 79 17.73 7.43 19.84
N ALA A 80 16.99 7.04 20.87
CA ALA A 80 17.34 5.90 21.75
C ALA A 80 17.16 4.54 21.04
N MET A 81 16.56 4.53 19.86
CA MET A 81 16.35 3.40 19.00
C MET A 81 16.40 3.86 17.53
N THR A 82 16.93 3.05 16.65
CA THR A 82 16.93 3.25 15.21
C THR A 82 15.94 2.31 14.52
N LEU A 83 15.67 2.52 13.23
CA LEU A 83 14.89 1.55 12.45
C LEU A 83 15.63 0.22 12.28
N ALA A 84 16.96 0.22 12.30
CA ALA A 84 17.75 -1.01 12.30
C ALA A 84 17.52 -1.81 13.58
N ASP A 85 17.51 -1.17 14.74
CA ASP A 85 17.20 -1.82 16.03
C ASP A 85 15.75 -2.37 16.04
N ALA A 86 14.82 -1.69 15.35
CA ALA A 86 13.45 -2.21 15.21
C ALA A 86 13.39 -3.46 14.31
N VAL A 87 14.22 -3.54 13.29
CA VAL A 87 14.39 -4.75 12.46
C VAL A 87 14.96 -5.90 13.31
N GLU A 88 16.00 -5.66 14.09
CA GLU A 88 16.60 -6.65 14.98
C GLU A 88 15.59 -7.15 16.02
N PHE A 89 14.82 -6.23 16.61
CA PHE A 89 13.71 -6.59 17.51
C PHE A 89 12.70 -7.51 16.83
N CYS A 90 12.34 -7.24 15.56
CA CYS A 90 11.45 -8.12 14.79
C CYS A 90 12.05 -9.52 14.65
N ALA A 91 13.32 -9.62 14.27
CA ALA A 91 14.04 -10.89 14.12
C ALA A 91 14.07 -11.69 15.43
N GLU A 92 14.51 -11.06 16.52
CA GLU A 92 14.58 -11.70 17.86
C GLU A 92 13.23 -12.22 18.35
N ASN A 93 12.14 -11.57 17.96
CA ASN A 93 10.80 -11.94 18.39
C ASN A 93 10.02 -12.71 17.32
N GLY A 94 10.66 -13.12 16.22
CA GLY A 94 10.06 -13.91 15.15
C GLY A 94 8.91 -13.18 14.45
N VAL A 95 8.97 -11.86 14.33
CA VAL A 95 8.04 -11.04 13.55
C VAL A 95 8.51 -11.02 12.10
N ASP A 96 7.60 -11.31 11.15
CA ASP A 96 7.98 -11.52 9.75
C ASP A 96 8.40 -10.23 9.02
N ALA A 97 7.93 -9.06 9.49
CA ALA A 97 8.16 -7.81 8.79
C ALA A 97 8.10 -6.58 9.71
N LEU A 98 8.75 -5.50 9.26
CA LEU A 98 8.62 -4.16 9.83
C LEU A 98 7.84 -3.26 8.86
N ASP A 99 6.82 -2.55 9.33
CA ASP A 99 6.26 -1.37 8.67
C ASP A 99 7.13 -0.16 9.10
N ALA A 100 8.07 0.21 8.22
CA ALA A 100 9.08 1.20 8.50
C ALA A 100 8.54 2.62 8.25
N THR A 101 7.83 3.16 9.23
CA THR A 101 7.21 4.48 9.15
C THR A 101 8.23 5.56 8.79
N GLY A 102 7.95 6.36 7.75
CA GLY A 102 8.84 7.38 7.19
C GLY A 102 9.31 8.44 8.18
N TYR A 103 8.51 8.75 9.21
CA TYR A 103 8.84 9.78 10.22
C TYR A 103 10.15 9.54 10.96
N TYR A 104 10.67 8.31 10.94
CA TYR A 104 11.87 7.90 11.67
C TYR A 104 13.10 7.78 10.79
N PHE A 105 12.95 8.09 9.50
CA PHE A 105 14.10 8.20 8.61
C PHE A 105 14.79 9.55 8.80
N PRO A 106 16.12 9.60 8.67
CA PRO A 106 16.87 10.86 8.77
C PRO A 106 16.38 11.89 7.75
N GLY A 107 16.17 13.13 8.21
CA GLY A 107 15.80 14.25 7.36
C GLY A 107 14.31 14.32 6.96
N TYR A 108 13.45 13.41 7.44
CA TYR A 108 12.01 13.47 7.12
C TYR A 108 11.46 14.91 7.32
N PRO A 109 10.62 15.45 6.41
CA PRO A 109 9.90 14.79 5.30
C PRO A 109 10.71 14.57 4.02
N GLU A 110 11.91 15.15 3.92
CA GLU A 110 12.79 14.90 2.79
C GLU A 110 13.10 13.41 2.64
N VAL A 111 13.37 12.98 1.41
CA VAL A 111 13.77 11.60 1.16
C VAL A 111 15.18 11.34 1.71
N PRO A 112 15.40 10.21 2.39
CA PRO A 112 16.71 9.84 2.88
C PRO A 112 17.68 9.50 1.75
N THR A 113 18.99 9.47 2.05
CA THR A 113 20.00 9.05 1.07
C THR A 113 19.81 7.57 0.68
N ASP A 114 20.21 7.24 -0.54
CA ASP A 114 20.19 5.86 -1.03
C ASP A 114 21.03 4.92 -0.17
N GLU A 115 22.15 5.41 0.36
CA GLU A 115 22.99 4.65 1.30
C GLU A 115 22.22 4.22 2.54
N TYR A 116 21.47 5.14 3.15
CA TYR A 116 20.62 4.81 4.31
C TYR A 116 19.53 3.81 3.95
N VAL A 117 18.81 4.05 2.84
CA VAL A 117 17.71 3.18 2.38
C VAL A 117 18.21 1.75 2.11
N TYR A 118 19.31 1.62 1.38
CA TYR A 118 19.87 0.30 1.07
C TYR A 118 20.55 -0.33 2.28
N GLY A 119 21.11 0.46 3.19
CA GLY A 119 21.60 -0.03 4.47
C GLY A 119 20.50 -0.68 5.31
N LEU A 120 19.36 0.00 5.46
CA LEU A 120 18.19 -0.55 6.18
C LEU A 120 17.64 -1.81 5.48
N LYS A 121 17.52 -1.78 4.15
CA LYS A 121 17.09 -2.94 3.36
C LYS A 121 18.01 -4.13 3.58
N ARG A 122 19.33 -3.91 3.57
CA ARG A 122 20.31 -4.97 3.83
C ARG A 122 20.20 -5.52 5.25
N THR A 123 20.04 -4.64 6.25
CA THR A 123 19.81 -5.06 7.65
C THR A 123 18.56 -5.94 7.75
N ALA A 124 17.46 -5.55 7.13
CA ALA A 124 16.24 -6.33 7.10
C ALA A 124 16.45 -7.70 6.43
N PHE A 125 17.12 -7.72 5.29
CA PHE A 125 17.40 -8.95 4.53
C PHE A 125 18.24 -9.96 5.33
N VAL A 126 19.35 -9.53 5.93
CA VAL A 126 20.24 -10.45 6.66
C VAL A 126 19.62 -10.95 7.97
N ASN A 127 18.64 -10.24 8.51
CA ASN A 127 17.87 -10.66 9.68
C ASN A 127 16.60 -11.46 9.31
N GLY A 128 16.37 -11.74 8.04
CA GLY A 128 15.17 -12.47 7.59
C GLY A 128 13.86 -11.72 7.82
N VAL A 129 13.90 -10.41 7.97
CA VAL A 129 12.74 -9.54 8.18
C VAL A 129 12.42 -8.81 6.88
N ALA A 130 11.16 -8.84 6.45
CA ALA A 130 10.72 -8.05 5.30
C ALA A 130 10.39 -6.61 5.71
N ILE A 131 10.36 -5.67 4.74
CA ILE A 131 9.71 -4.38 4.93
C ILE A 131 8.29 -4.49 4.37
N SER A 132 7.28 -4.48 5.24
CA SER A 132 5.88 -4.66 4.85
C SER A 132 5.22 -3.40 4.32
N GLY A 133 5.76 -2.25 4.65
CA GLY A 133 5.26 -0.95 4.25
C GLY A 133 6.15 0.18 4.76
N THR A 134 5.85 1.37 4.31
CA THR A 134 6.31 2.63 4.88
C THR A 134 5.15 3.62 4.91
N GLY A 135 5.36 4.86 5.30
CA GLY A 135 4.26 5.84 5.29
C GLY A 135 4.71 7.25 5.62
N VAL A 136 3.98 8.19 5.08
CA VAL A 136 4.22 9.63 5.26
C VAL A 136 3.05 10.28 5.97
N ARG A 137 3.24 11.53 6.42
CA ARG A 137 2.16 12.44 6.79
C ARG A 137 1.93 13.40 5.64
N ASN A 138 0.75 13.35 5.09
CA ASN A 138 0.27 14.26 4.07
C ASN A 138 -1.11 14.80 4.48
N ASN A 139 -1.50 15.94 3.91
CA ASN A 139 -2.81 16.52 4.12
C ASN A 139 -3.44 16.90 2.77
N PHE A 140 -4.28 16.03 2.24
CA PHE A 140 -5.03 16.28 1.01
C PHE A 140 -6.41 16.90 1.28
N ALA A 141 -6.78 17.11 2.55
CA ALA A 141 -8.03 17.78 2.93
C ALA A 141 -7.89 19.30 3.05
N VAL A 142 -6.73 19.90 2.75
CA VAL A 142 -6.53 21.34 2.78
C VAL A 142 -7.00 22.00 1.48
N ALA A 143 -7.63 23.19 1.61
CA ALA A 143 -8.18 23.92 0.45
C ALA A 143 -7.07 24.54 -0.44
N ASP A 144 -5.92 24.88 0.15
CA ASP A 144 -4.77 25.43 -0.59
C ASP A 144 -4.18 24.38 -1.52
N GLU A 145 -4.34 24.59 -2.82
CA GLU A 145 -3.83 23.72 -3.86
C GLU A 145 -2.30 23.64 -3.83
N SER A 146 -1.60 24.75 -3.57
CA SER A 146 -0.12 24.75 -3.50
C SER A 146 0.38 23.85 -2.40
N ALA A 147 -0.25 23.89 -1.21
CA ALA A 147 0.06 22.98 -0.11
C ALA A 147 -0.19 21.51 -0.48
N ARG A 148 -1.33 21.19 -1.12
CA ARG A 148 -1.61 19.83 -1.59
C ARG A 148 -0.59 19.35 -2.62
N ARG A 149 -0.21 20.22 -3.58
CA ARG A 149 0.84 19.90 -4.57
C ARG A 149 2.19 19.59 -3.91
N GLY A 150 2.55 20.32 -2.85
CA GLY A 150 3.71 20.00 -2.02
C GLY A 150 3.63 18.59 -1.43
N ASP A 151 2.50 18.25 -0.83
CA ASP A 151 2.28 16.93 -0.23
C ASP A 151 2.24 15.81 -1.28
N VAL A 152 1.72 16.05 -2.49
CA VAL A 152 1.82 15.10 -3.61
C VAL A 152 3.30 14.81 -3.96
N GLN A 153 4.17 15.81 -3.96
CA GLN A 153 5.60 15.61 -4.22
C GLN A 153 6.27 14.82 -3.10
N ILE A 154 5.92 15.08 -1.84
CA ILE A 154 6.39 14.27 -0.70
C ILE A 154 5.99 12.81 -0.88
N VAL A 155 4.71 12.53 -1.16
CA VAL A 155 4.21 11.17 -1.39
C VAL A 155 4.95 10.49 -2.53
N LYS A 156 5.16 11.17 -3.67
CA LYS A 156 5.91 10.62 -4.82
C LYS A 156 7.36 10.31 -4.47
N GLY A 157 8.06 11.21 -3.80
CA GLY A 157 9.42 10.95 -3.33
C GLY A 157 9.50 9.71 -2.45
N TRP A 158 8.54 9.55 -1.54
CA TRP A 158 8.48 8.41 -0.64
C TRP A 158 7.97 7.11 -1.31
N ILE A 159 7.22 7.19 -2.40
CA ILE A 159 6.93 6.03 -3.27
C ILE A 159 8.24 5.46 -3.84
N VAL A 160 9.16 6.32 -4.29
CA VAL A 160 10.49 5.88 -4.74
C VAL A 160 11.28 5.22 -3.61
N VAL A 161 11.25 5.80 -2.41
CA VAL A 161 11.87 5.18 -1.21
C VAL A 161 11.26 3.82 -0.91
N ALA A 162 9.92 3.70 -0.93
CA ALA A 162 9.22 2.44 -0.73
C ALA A 162 9.67 1.37 -1.73
N SER A 163 9.73 1.72 -3.01
CA SER A 163 10.22 0.84 -4.08
C SER A 163 11.65 0.37 -3.82
N LYS A 164 12.57 1.28 -3.47
CA LYS A 164 13.97 0.96 -3.13
C LYS A 164 14.08 0.04 -1.91
N LEU A 165 13.28 0.26 -0.88
CA LEU A 165 13.17 -0.60 0.30
C LEU A 165 12.63 -2.01 -0.03
N GLY A 166 11.85 -2.14 -1.10
CA GLY A 166 11.06 -3.32 -1.39
C GLY A 166 9.74 -3.37 -0.58
N ALA A 167 9.30 -2.23 -0.05
CA ALA A 167 8.01 -2.10 0.62
C ALA A 167 6.89 -2.09 -0.42
N PRO A 168 5.92 -3.02 -0.35
CA PRO A 168 4.86 -3.12 -1.35
C PRO A 168 3.78 -2.03 -1.21
N VAL A 169 3.73 -1.36 -0.07
CA VAL A 169 2.68 -0.38 0.26
C VAL A 169 3.30 0.86 0.88
N ILE A 170 2.81 2.04 0.47
CA ILE A 170 3.04 3.31 1.17
C ILE A 170 1.73 3.80 1.78
N ARG A 171 1.77 4.13 3.07
CA ARG A 171 0.64 4.70 3.79
C ARG A 171 0.54 6.20 3.55
N VAL A 172 -0.68 6.65 3.25
CA VAL A 172 -1.07 8.06 3.14
C VAL A 172 -2.32 8.33 3.98
N PHE A 173 -2.59 9.60 4.25
CA PHE A 173 -3.77 10.07 4.98
C PHE A 173 -4.68 10.94 4.09
N SER A 174 -5.94 11.07 4.46
CA SER A 174 -6.84 12.07 3.88
C SER A 174 -6.48 13.49 4.33
N GLY A 175 -6.17 13.64 5.58
CA GLY A 175 -5.92 14.90 6.28
C GLY A 175 -6.62 14.93 7.64
N PRO A 176 -6.24 15.84 8.53
CA PRO A 176 -6.67 15.80 9.93
C PRO A 176 -8.15 16.14 10.11
N GLU A 177 -8.70 17.05 9.28
CA GLU A 177 -10.09 17.51 9.40
C GLU A 177 -10.62 18.08 8.09
N ARG A 178 -11.95 18.30 8.05
CA ARG A 178 -12.58 18.99 6.92
C ARG A 178 -12.20 20.47 6.96
N PRO A 179 -11.73 21.05 5.84
CA PRO A 179 -11.37 22.45 5.78
C PRO A 179 -12.60 23.35 5.99
N ALA A 180 -12.44 24.40 6.79
CA ALA A 180 -13.52 25.34 7.10
C ALA A 180 -14.06 26.00 5.83
N GLY A 181 -15.38 26.15 5.73
CA GLY A 181 -16.05 26.78 4.57
C GLY A 181 -16.26 25.88 3.36
N TYR A 182 -15.82 24.62 3.40
CA TYR A 182 -15.98 23.67 2.30
C TYR A 182 -16.85 22.46 2.70
N SER A 183 -17.61 21.95 1.74
CA SER A 183 -18.38 20.72 1.92
C SER A 183 -17.46 19.49 1.87
N PHE A 184 -17.97 18.35 2.36
CA PHE A 184 -17.29 17.06 2.20
C PHE A 184 -17.02 16.75 0.72
N ASP A 185 -17.99 16.97 -0.16
CA ASP A 185 -17.88 16.66 -1.58
C ASP A 185 -16.85 17.55 -2.31
N GLN A 186 -16.73 18.81 -1.92
CA GLN A 186 -15.68 19.67 -2.45
C GLN A 186 -14.28 19.17 -2.04
N ALA A 187 -14.09 18.86 -0.75
CA ALA A 187 -12.81 18.32 -0.26
C ALA A 187 -12.52 16.95 -0.88
N LEU A 188 -13.53 16.09 -1.02
CA LEU A 188 -13.40 14.80 -1.71
C LEU A 188 -12.91 14.95 -3.14
N ALA A 189 -13.45 15.92 -3.90
CA ALA A 189 -13.12 16.09 -5.31
C ALA A 189 -11.63 16.37 -5.54
N TRP A 190 -11.03 17.29 -4.80
CA TRP A 190 -9.60 17.57 -4.95
C TRP A 190 -8.71 16.47 -4.37
N MET A 191 -9.10 15.89 -3.25
CA MET A 191 -8.40 14.77 -2.62
C MET A 191 -8.31 13.55 -3.56
N VAL A 192 -9.41 13.23 -4.24
CA VAL A 192 -9.46 12.13 -5.22
C VAL A 192 -8.51 12.39 -6.40
N ALA A 193 -8.40 13.64 -6.86
CA ALA A 193 -7.47 14.00 -7.93
C ALA A 193 -6.01 13.76 -7.48
N ASP A 194 -5.65 14.19 -6.27
CA ASP A 194 -4.31 14.03 -5.71
C ASP A 194 -3.98 12.53 -5.47
N PHE A 195 -4.93 11.74 -4.96
CA PHE A 195 -4.75 10.30 -4.80
C PHE A 195 -4.63 9.55 -6.14
N LYS A 196 -5.37 9.94 -7.17
CA LYS A 196 -5.24 9.36 -8.52
C LYS A 196 -3.82 9.54 -9.06
N GLU A 197 -3.27 10.74 -8.90
CA GLU A 197 -1.91 11.03 -9.31
C GLU A 197 -0.87 10.19 -8.53
N CYS A 198 -1.04 10.10 -7.21
CA CYS A 198 -0.17 9.26 -6.38
C CYS A 198 -0.28 7.77 -6.74
N ALA A 199 -1.49 7.26 -6.97
CA ALA A 199 -1.72 5.87 -7.34
C ALA A 199 -1.13 5.52 -8.72
N ALA A 200 -1.26 6.42 -9.70
CA ALA A 200 -0.63 6.26 -11.01
C ALA A 200 0.90 6.20 -10.90
N PHE A 201 1.50 7.09 -10.12
CA PHE A 201 2.93 7.08 -9.86
C PHE A 201 3.37 5.83 -9.07
N GLY A 202 2.57 5.38 -8.10
CA GLY A 202 2.78 4.13 -7.36
C GLY A 202 2.81 2.91 -8.29
N LYS A 203 1.90 2.86 -9.27
CA LYS A 203 1.86 1.82 -10.30
C LYS A 203 3.18 1.72 -11.08
N GLU A 204 3.75 2.85 -11.49
CA GLU A 204 5.02 2.90 -12.23
C GLU A 204 6.19 2.36 -11.41
N HIS A 205 6.12 2.44 -10.08
CA HIS A 205 7.17 2.02 -9.14
C HIS A 205 6.88 0.69 -8.44
N GLY A 206 5.75 0.04 -8.76
CA GLY A 206 5.35 -1.23 -8.14
C GLY A 206 4.95 -1.10 -6.67
N VAL A 207 4.45 0.06 -6.24
CA VAL A 207 4.06 0.38 -4.86
C VAL A 207 2.58 0.75 -4.80
N VAL A 208 1.81 0.04 -3.98
CA VAL A 208 0.41 0.36 -3.73
C VAL A 208 0.31 1.56 -2.77
N VAL A 209 -0.53 2.52 -3.09
CA VAL A 209 -0.84 3.65 -2.20
C VAL A 209 -2.00 3.25 -1.28
N GLY A 210 -1.73 3.15 0.01
CA GLY A 210 -2.70 2.74 1.02
C GLY A 210 -3.22 3.92 1.84
N LEU A 211 -4.50 4.25 1.68
CA LEU A 211 -5.19 5.26 2.50
C LEU A 211 -5.49 4.67 3.88
N GLN A 212 -4.84 5.20 4.92
CA GLN A 212 -5.18 4.84 6.30
C GLN A 212 -6.46 5.55 6.71
N GLN A 213 -7.48 4.77 7.07
CA GLN A 213 -8.65 5.27 7.75
C GLN A 213 -8.27 5.53 9.22
N HIS A 214 -8.08 6.80 9.59
CA HIS A 214 -7.48 7.19 10.88
C HIS A 214 -8.42 7.99 11.80
N ASN A 215 -9.72 8.01 11.50
CA ASN A 215 -10.73 8.83 12.22
C ASN A 215 -10.43 10.35 12.19
N ASP A 216 -9.78 10.81 11.13
CA ASP A 216 -9.45 12.20 10.86
C ASP A 216 -10.58 12.88 10.04
N PHE A 217 -10.30 13.30 8.81
CA PHE A 217 -11.32 13.78 7.87
C PHE A 217 -12.37 12.70 7.58
N LEU A 218 -11.94 11.43 7.37
CA LEU A 218 -12.82 10.28 7.13
C LEU A 218 -13.20 9.64 8.47
N LYS A 219 -14.48 9.65 8.82
CA LYS A 219 -15.01 9.16 10.10
C LYS A 219 -15.61 7.76 10.02
N THR A 220 -16.09 7.37 8.84
CA THR A 220 -16.84 6.14 8.62
C THR A 220 -16.23 5.29 7.50
N ALA A 221 -16.53 4.00 7.49
CA ALA A 221 -16.20 3.12 6.38
C ALA A 221 -16.81 3.60 5.06
N ALA A 222 -18.04 4.10 5.09
CA ALA A 222 -18.71 4.61 3.89
C ALA A 222 -17.97 5.80 3.26
N GLU A 223 -17.47 6.74 4.05
CA GLU A 223 -16.67 7.86 3.56
C GLU A 223 -15.34 7.38 2.96
N THR A 224 -14.67 6.45 3.61
CA THR A 224 -13.42 5.85 3.12
C THR A 224 -13.64 5.10 1.80
N ILE A 225 -14.69 4.30 1.71
CA ILE A 225 -15.06 3.56 0.50
C ILE A 225 -15.35 4.54 -0.65
N ARG A 226 -16.07 5.64 -0.40
CA ARG A 226 -16.31 6.67 -1.42
C ARG A 226 -15.02 7.23 -2.01
N VAL A 227 -13.98 7.45 -1.19
CA VAL A 227 -12.65 7.87 -1.69
C VAL A 227 -12.06 6.79 -2.57
N ILE A 228 -12.02 5.55 -2.09
CA ILE A 228 -11.37 4.44 -2.80
C ILE A 228 -12.05 4.17 -4.15
N GLU A 229 -13.37 4.12 -4.16
CA GLU A 229 -14.16 3.92 -5.38
C GLU A 229 -14.02 5.08 -6.37
N ALA A 230 -13.94 6.32 -5.87
CA ALA A 230 -13.74 7.49 -6.72
C ALA A 230 -12.32 7.58 -7.29
N VAL A 231 -11.30 7.07 -6.59
CA VAL A 231 -9.93 6.93 -7.12
C VAL A 231 -9.87 5.87 -8.22
N ASP A 232 -10.62 4.77 -8.08
CA ASP A 232 -10.79 3.72 -9.08
C ASP A 232 -9.47 3.20 -9.66
N SER A 233 -8.59 2.70 -8.78
CA SER A 233 -7.29 2.18 -9.15
C SER A 233 -6.94 0.91 -8.39
N GLU A 234 -6.47 -0.12 -9.07
CA GLU A 234 -5.92 -1.33 -8.45
C GLU A 234 -4.65 -1.08 -7.61
N TRP A 235 -4.02 0.09 -7.79
CA TRP A 235 -2.84 0.55 -7.05
C TRP A 235 -3.20 1.48 -5.89
N PHE A 236 -4.49 1.50 -5.51
CA PHE A 236 -5.00 2.26 -4.37
C PHE A 236 -5.93 1.39 -3.51
N GLY A 237 -5.82 1.49 -2.19
CA GLY A 237 -6.68 0.72 -1.29
C GLY A 237 -6.63 1.23 0.13
N CYS A 238 -7.21 0.46 1.06
CA CYS A 238 -7.32 0.81 2.48
C CYS A 238 -6.18 0.19 3.29
N ILE A 239 -5.48 0.99 4.11
CA ILE A 239 -4.81 0.46 5.29
C ILE A 239 -5.83 0.45 6.42
N LEU A 240 -6.29 -0.74 6.77
CA LEU A 240 -7.38 -0.94 7.70
C LEU A 240 -6.86 -0.81 9.15
N ASP A 241 -6.99 0.39 9.71
CA ASP A 241 -6.65 0.69 11.10
C ASP A 241 -7.86 0.42 12.00
N ILE A 242 -7.87 -0.71 12.67
CA ILE A 242 -9.01 -1.14 13.50
C ILE A 242 -9.23 -0.25 14.72
N GLY A 243 -8.20 0.37 15.26
CA GLY A 243 -8.30 1.27 16.41
C GLY A 243 -8.83 2.65 16.07
N SER A 244 -8.86 2.99 14.78
CA SER A 244 -9.35 4.28 14.30
C SER A 244 -10.82 4.24 13.87
N VAL A 245 -11.44 3.07 13.82
CA VAL A 245 -12.90 2.93 13.66
C VAL A 245 -13.58 3.27 14.98
N ARG A 246 -14.35 4.37 15.01
CA ARG A 246 -14.95 4.89 16.25
C ARG A 246 -16.45 5.16 16.17
N SER A 247 -17.07 4.94 15.01
CA SER A 247 -18.51 5.12 14.81
C SER A 247 -19.24 3.80 14.90
N GLY A 248 -20.36 3.76 15.62
CA GLY A 248 -21.27 2.61 15.69
C GLY A 248 -20.62 1.31 16.20
N ASP A 249 -20.89 0.19 15.53
CA ASP A 249 -20.23 -1.09 15.79
C ASP A 249 -18.91 -1.15 14.98
N PRO A 250 -17.74 -1.16 15.64
CA PRO A 250 -16.45 -1.13 14.95
C PRO A 250 -16.24 -2.35 14.05
N TYR A 251 -16.75 -3.52 14.42
CA TYR A 251 -16.59 -4.73 13.61
C TYR A 251 -17.42 -4.69 12.33
N ALA A 252 -18.61 -4.10 12.38
CA ALA A 252 -19.43 -3.90 11.18
C ALA A 252 -18.77 -2.91 10.20
N GLU A 253 -18.11 -1.88 10.71
CA GLU A 253 -17.34 -0.94 9.88
C GLU A 253 -16.07 -1.59 9.30
N ILE A 254 -15.34 -2.37 10.12
CA ILE A 254 -14.17 -3.13 9.68
C ILE A 254 -14.56 -4.08 8.54
N GLU A 255 -15.69 -4.80 8.69
CA GLU A 255 -16.16 -5.75 7.68
C GLU A 255 -16.42 -5.10 6.32
N LYS A 256 -16.99 -3.90 6.30
CA LYS A 256 -17.19 -3.12 5.06
C LYS A 256 -15.89 -2.75 4.36
N LEU A 257 -14.82 -2.47 5.13
CA LEU A 257 -13.51 -2.06 4.60
C LEU A 257 -12.63 -3.24 4.15
N LEU A 258 -12.93 -4.45 4.61
CA LEU A 258 -12.13 -5.65 4.29
C LEU A 258 -11.89 -5.90 2.81
N PRO A 259 -12.89 -5.74 1.90
CA PRO A 259 -12.68 -5.94 0.48
C PRO A 259 -11.62 -5.01 -0.13
N TYR A 260 -11.41 -3.86 0.49
CA TYR A 260 -10.50 -2.82 0.02
C TYR A 260 -9.14 -2.83 0.73
N ALA A 261 -8.95 -3.71 1.73
CA ALA A 261 -7.75 -3.73 2.55
C ALA A 261 -6.50 -4.19 1.77
N VAL A 262 -5.50 -3.33 1.67
CA VAL A 262 -4.17 -3.65 1.12
C VAL A 262 -3.15 -3.94 2.22
N SER A 263 -3.36 -3.39 3.42
CA SER A 263 -2.60 -3.64 4.63
C SER A 263 -3.49 -3.40 5.85
N TRP A 264 -2.96 -3.64 7.04
CA TRP A 264 -3.66 -3.52 8.31
C TRP A 264 -2.88 -2.70 9.31
N GLN A 265 -3.60 -2.23 10.34
CA GLN A 265 -3.00 -1.89 11.63
C GLN A 265 -3.86 -2.50 12.74
N ILE A 266 -3.41 -3.63 13.25
CA ILE A 266 -4.04 -4.28 14.41
C ILE A 266 -3.62 -3.54 15.65
N LYS A 267 -4.61 -3.05 16.41
CA LYS A 267 -4.40 -2.31 17.66
C LYS A 267 -4.99 -3.06 18.85
N GLU A 268 -4.62 -2.66 20.06
CA GLU A 268 -5.09 -3.29 21.30
C GLU A 268 -6.56 -2.97 21.59
N GLU A 269 -7.10 -1.92 20.98
CA GLU A 269 -8.44 -1.42 21.19
C GLU A 269 -9.16 -1.10 19.88
N VAL A 270 -10.48 -1.14 19.93
CA VAL A 270 -11.41 -0.61 18.92
C VAL A 270 -12.32 0.43 19.53
N GLY A 271 -12.99 1.26 18.72
CA GLY A 271 -13.86 2.32 19.20
C GLY A 271 -15.34 2.02 18.98
N ARG A 272 -16.10 1.68 20.02
CA ARG A 272 -17.55 1.53 19.93
C ARG A 272 -18.26 2.81 20.35
N ASN A 273 -19.00 3.44 19.45
CA ASN A 273 -19.66 4.72 19.72
C ASN A 273 -18.73 5.75 20.38
N GLY A 274 -17.49 5.86 19.92
CA GLY A 274 -16.49 6.77 20.43
C GLY A 274 -15.76 6.31 21.71
N LYS A 275 -16.15 5.20 22.32
CA LYS A 275 -15.51 4.66 23.53
C LYS A 275 -14.55 3.53 23.14
N ALA A 276 -13.33 3.59 23.67
CA ALA A 276 -12.35 2.52 23.48
C ALA A 276 -12.78 1.26 24.25
N GLU A 277 -12.66 0.11 23.60
CA GLU A 277 -12.87 -1.21 24.19
C GLU A 277 -11.75 -2.17 23.71
N PRO A 278 -11.34 -3.15 24.52
CA PRO A 278 -10.36 -4.14 24.09
C PRO A 278 -10.80 -4.85 22.80
N VAL A 279 -9.86 -5.04 21.88
CA VAL A 279 -10.14 -5.75 20.63
C VAL A 279 -10.41 -7.24 20.86
N ASP A 280 -11.45 -7.77 20.24
CA ASP A 280 -11.66 -9.22 20.10
C ASP A 280 -10.82 -9.74 18.90
N LEU A 281 -9.59 -10.17 19.20
CA LEU A 281 -8.66 -10.70 18.19
C LEU A 281 -9.17 -11.97 17.52
N GLY A 282 -9.99 -12.78 18.21
CA GLY A 282 -10.62 -13.96 17.62
C GLY A 282 -11.63 -13.59 16.56
N ARG A 283 -12.45 -12.56 16.82
CA ARG A 283 -13.38 -12.01 15.84
C ARG A 283 -12.65 -11.40 14.63
N ILE A 284 -11.60 -10.62 14.85
CA ILE A 284 -10.74 -10.09 13.77
C ILE A 284 -10.19 -11.24 12.93
N LYS A 285 -9.66 -12.29 13.57
CA LYS A 285 -9.14 -13.47 12.84
C LYS A 285 -10.23 -14.13 11.98
N SER A 286 -11.42 -14.32 12.52
CA SER A 286 -12.55 -14.90 11.80
C SER A 286 -12.96 -14.06 10.58
N MET A 287 -12.95 -12.74 10.70
CA MET A 287 -13.22 -11.81 9.60
C MET A 287 -12.15 -11.90 8.51
N ILE A 288 -10.87 -11.92 8.90
CA ILE A 288 -9.73 -12.11 7.99
C ILE A 288 -9.87 -13.40 7.19
N ASP A 289 -10.25 -14.50 7.87
CA ASP A 289 -10.43 -15.83 7.26
C ASP A 289 -11.60 -15.85 6.27
N ALA A 290 -12.74 -15.30 6.68
CA ALA A 290 -13.95 -15.27 5.87
C ALA A 290 -13.73 -14.50 4.55
N HIS A 291 -12.94 -13.40 4.60
CA HIS A 291 -12.57 -12.62 3.41
C HIS A 291 -11.37 -13.18 2.64
N GLY A 292 -10.69 -14.19 3.16
CA GLY A 292 -9.51 -14.77 2.52
C GLY A 292 -8.35 -13.79 2.39
N TYR A 293 -8.23 -12.80 3.29
CA TYR A 293 -7.09 -11.87 3.28
C TYR A 293 -5.78 -12.63 3.44
N ARG A 294 -4.77 -12.24 2.67
CA ARG A 294 -3.43 -12.84 2.65
C ARG A 294 -2.40 -11.73 2.64
N GLY A 295 -1.30 -11.94 3.31
CA GLY A 295 -0.19 -11.00 3.33
C GLY A 295 0.15 -10.53 4.74
N TYR A 296 0.64 -9.31 4.82
CA TYR A 296 1.09 -8.73 6.08
C TYR A 296 -0.08 -8.18 6.89
N VAL A 297 -0.02 -8.42 8.19
CA VAL A 297 -0.94 -7.87 9.18
C VAL A 297 -0.09 -7.14 10.22
N PRO A 298 0.31 -5.89 9.94
CA PRO A 298 1.04 -5.08 10.91
C PRO A 298 0.20 -4.83 12.16
N PHE A 299 0.85 -4.90 13.31
CA PHE A 299 0.25 -4.54 14.59
C PHE A 299 1.00 -3.39 15.25
N GLU A 300 0.29 -2.66 16.10
CA GLU A 300 0.79 -1.48 16.80
C GLU A 300 0.35 -1.53 18.26
N ALA A 301 1.31 -1.47 19.18
CA ALA A 301 1.06 -1.44 20.61
C ALA A 301 1.43 -0.06 21.18
N LEU A 302 0.45 0.67 21.69
CA LEU A 302 0.60 2.05 22.17
C LEU A 302 0.49 2.12 23.71
N GLY A 303 1.12 3.13 24.29
CA GLY A 303 1.01 3.41 25.70
C GLY A 303 2.31 3.98 26.31
N PRO A 304 2.30 4.38 27.60
CA PRO A 304 3.46 4.96 28.28
C PRO A 304 4.54 3.93 28.59
N GLY A 305 5.76 4.40 28.86
CA GLY A 305 6.90 3.59 29.31
C GLY A 305 7.60 2.83 28.18
N ASP A 306 8.40 1.83 28.57
CA ASP A 306 9.14 0.99 27.59
C ASP A 306 8.17 0.22 26.69
N ALA A 307 8.33 0.41 25.39
CA ALA A 307 7.48 -0.24 24.40
C ALA A 307 7.80 -1.74 24.21
N ARG A 308 9.04 -2.17 24.46
CA ARG A 308 9.45 -3.57 24.19
C ARG A 308 8.62 -4.62 24.94
N PRO A 309 8.39 -4.53 26.26
CA PRO A 309 7.54 -5.48 26.97
C PRO A 309 6.09 -5.46 26.47
N ARG A 310 5.54 -4.26 26.19
CA ARG A 310 4.17 -4.09 25.68
C ARG A 310 4.00 -4.73 24.32
N VAL A 311 4.92 -4.48 23.38
CA VAL A 311 4.91 -5.07 22.05
C VAL A 311 4.98 -6.60 22.12
N LYS A 312 5.86 -7.16 22.98
CA LYS A 312 5.96 -8.62 23.21
C LYS A 312 4.67 -9.19 23.77
N ALA A 313 4.04 -8.52 24.72
CA ALA A 313 2.78 -8.95 25.32
C ALA A 313 1.64 -8.98 24.28
N PHE A 314 1.51 -7.93 23.47
CA PHE A 314 0.49 -7.86 22.43
C PHE A 314 0.75 -8.87 21.30
N LEU A 315 1.98 -9.03 20.86
CA LEU A 315 2.41 -10.07 19.92
C LEU A 315 1.99 -11.47 20.38
N SER A 316 2.18 -11.77 21.69
CA SER A 316 1.75 -13.05 22.25
C SER A 316 0.24 -13.25 22.17
N LYS A 317 -0.55 -12.22 22.46
CA LYS A 317 -2.02 -12.27 22.33
C LYS A 317 -2.46 -12.50 20.88
N ILE A 318 -1.85 -11.78 19.92
CA ILE A 318 -2.15 -11.97 18.48
C ILE A 318 -1.82 -13.38 18.04
N ARG A 319 -0.65 -13.91 18.37
CA ARG A 319 -0.26 -15.29 18.02
C ARG A 319 -1.22 -16.31 18.56
N SER A 320 -1.60 -16.19 19.82
CA SER A 320 -2.58 -17.07 20.44
C SER A 320 -3.92 -17.03 19.71
N ALA A 321 -4.45 -15.85 19.46
CA ALA A 321 -5.75 -15.68 18.81
C ALA A 321 -5.77 -16.12 17.34
N PHE A 322 -4.63 -15.92 16.65
CA PHE A 322 -4.51 -16.23 15.22
C PHE A 322 -4.03 -17.67 14.94
N GLY A 323 -3.73 -18.45 15.98
CA GLY A 323 -3.19 -19.82 15.83
C GLY A 323 -1.81 -19.84 15.16
N LEU A 324 -1.00 -18.79 15.34
CA LEU A 324 0.33 -18.70 14.77
C LEU A 324 1.35 -19.25 15.76
N ALA A 325 2.23 -20.14 15.31
CA ALA A 325 3.29 -20.67 16.14
C ALA A 325 4.16 -19.55 16.71
N LYS A 326 4.65 -19.72 17.96
CA LYS A 326 5.74 -18.88 18.46
C LYS A 326 6.90 -19.05 17.48
N GLY A 327 7.41 -17.93 16.92
CA GLY A 327 8.65 -18.00 16.16
C GLY A 327 9.66 -18.81 16.96
N ARG A 328 10.34 -19.74 16.32
CA ARG A 328 11.40 -20.51 16.97
C ARG A 328 12.46 -19.47 17.37
N GLY A 329 12.44 -19.10 18.65
CA GLY A 329 13.57 -18.40 19.24
C GLY A 329 14.78 -19.32 19.12
N VAL A 330 15.85 -18.79 18.61
CA VAL A 330 17.17 -19.40 18.63
C VAL A 330 17.66 -19.46 20.08
#